data_c340ed815ad64fdb35e9f2ecfd53bae2
#
_entry.id   c340ed815ad64fdb35e9f2ecfd53bae2
#
_cell.length_a   1.000
_cell.length_b   1.000
_cell.length_c   1.000
_cell.angle_alpha   90.00
_cell.angle_beta   90.00
_cell.angle_gamma   90.00
#
_symmetry.space_group_name_H-M   'P 1'
#
loop_
_entity.id
_entity.type
_entity.pdbx_description
1 polymer ?
#
loop_
_entity_poly.entity_id
_entity_poly.type
_entity_poly.pdbx_seq_one_letter_code
_entity_poly.pdbx_strand_id
1 'polypeptide(L)'
;MAAIKKTHYVEKYNYGSGVVDLGEYIISFAVSCNLGCEYCYLRYSKAPKKPVLYNLLKGNFSEEIEILFSSSSGMEKNFYFNAGETTDSLLTMVHFEELYKMIEIIREKAKKYNVKCFIELRTKTENIFKIGKIPISDESTKVIYTATLAPQNVIEKFEKDNRIAPLQRRIDGLRYALSCGLLVGIRLEPIIFYPITGLSYKEILNSTQILLTNYKALLHSCKDVLDSENFHSLAFSTLRLTKEQYRILKDKGSELCFPEMFLCPDGKYRYSRPIRVTIYKELINYIKSTSPQLINKTLLSFEFDYIWEACKLKVKKLTNLL
;
A
#
# COMPACT_ATOMS: atom_id res chain seq x y z
N MET A 1 10.56 22.35 18.86
CA MET A 1 10.85 21.84 17.49
C MET A 1 10.11 22.72 16.50
N ALA A 2 10.81 23.35 15.55
CA ALA A 2 10.14 24.11 14.50
C ALA A 2 9.34 23.13 13.62
N ALA A 3 8.02 23.31 13.53
CA ALA A 3 7.18 22.52 12.65
C ALA A 3 7.61 22.82 11.20
N ILE A 4 7.95 21.79 10.45
CA ILE A 4 8.21 21.93 9.02
C ILE A 4 6.88 22.40 8.39
N LYS A 5 6.86 23.61 7.84
CA LYS A 5 5.69 24.15 7.16
C LYS A 5 5.55 23.40 5.84
N LYS A 6 4.57 22.52 5.71
CA LYS A 6 4.22 21.89 4.45
C LYS A 6 3.29 22.82 3.67
N THR A 7 3.47 22.91 2.35
CA THR A 7 2.67 23.76 1.48
C THR A 7 1.40 23.06 1.01
N HIS A 8 1.40 21.72 0.90
CA HIS A 8 0.25 20.93 0.48
C HIS A 8 0.14 19.63 1.28
N TYR A 9 -1.02 19.34 1.81
CA TYR A 9 -1.33 18.12 2.59
C TYR A 9 -2.01 17.05 1.73
N VAL A 10 -2.71 17.47 0.66
CA VAL A 10 -3.46 16.60 -0.23
C VAL A 10 -2.92 16.75 -1.64
N GLU A 11 -2.48 15.64 -2.24
CA GLU A 11 -1.91 15.64 -3.58
C GLU A 11 -2.46 14.43 -4.36
N LYS A 12 -2.81 14.64 -5.64
CA LYS A 12 -3.10 13.51 -6.52
C LYS A 12 -1.84 12.66 -6.67
N TYR A 13 -1.98 11.33 -6.54
CA TYR A 13 -0.81 10.45 -6.64
C TYR A 13 -0.20 10.51 -8.03
N ASN A 14 1.10 10.78 -8.11
CA ASN A 14 1.85 10.73 -9.34
C ASN A 14 2.50 9.35 -9.51
N TYR A 15 1.86 8.49 -10.29
CA TYR A 15 2.34 7.12 -10.53
C TYR A 15 3.60 7.04 -11.40
N GLY A 16 3.94 8.12 -12.11
CA GLY A 16 5.04 8.16 -13.06
C GLY A 16 4.63 7.78 -14.48
N SER A 17 5.57 7.98 -15.43
CA SER A 17 5.30 7.83 -16.87
C SER A 17 4.87 6.40 -17.24
N GLY A 18 3.71 6.27 -17.86
CA GLY A 18 3.16 5.02 -18.39
C GLY A 18 2.60 4.05 -17.34
N VAL A 19 2.64 4.41 -16.06
CA VAL A 19 2.04 3.62 -14.98
C VAL A 19 0.55 3.95 -14.86
N VAL A 20 -0.27 2.92 -14.66
CA VAL A 20 -1.72 3.06 -14.55
C VAL A 20 -2.10 3.89 -13.32
N ASP A 21 -2.91 4.91 -13.52
CA ASP A 21 -3.50 5.75 -12.46
C ASP A 21 -4.71 5.03 -11.83
N LEU A 22 -4.58 4.67 -10.55
CA LEU A 22 -5.65 4.01 -9.79
C LEU A 22 -6.60 5.01 -9.11
N GLY A 23 -6.40 6.31 -9.31
CA GLY A 23 -7.28 7.36 -8.78
C GLY A 23 -7.04 7.71 -7.32
N GLU A 24 -5.82 7.48 -6.80
CA GLU A 24 -5.47 7.81 -5.41
C GLU A 24 -5.11 9.29 -5.25
N TYR A 25 -5.46 9.81 -4.06
CA TYR A 25 -4.88 11.01 -3.49
C TYR A 25 -4.03 10.63 -2.28
N ILE A 26 -2.87 11.25 -2.11
CA ILE A 26 -2.04 11.11 -0.92
C ILE A 26 -2.49 12.12 0.10
N ILE A 27 -2.67 11.69 1.34
CA ILE A 27 -2.77 12.58 2.49
C ILE A 27 -1.50 12.48 3.31
N SER A 28 -0.81 13.59 3.44
CA SER A 28 0.41 13.67 4.24
C SER A 28 0.11 14.32 5.58
N PHE A 29 -0.27 13.53 6.59
CA PHE A 29 -0.40 13.99 7.98
C PHE A 29 0.92 13.88 8.75
N ALA A 30 1.85 13.07 8.25
CA ALA A 30 3.19 12.92 8.77
C ALA A 30 4.18 12.64 7.63
N VAL A 31 5.44 12.86 7.87
CA VAL A 31 6.51 12.52 6.94
C VAL A 31 7.57 11.68 7.62
N SER A 32 8.13 10.74 6.87
CA SER A 32 9.09 9.75 7.29
C SER A 32 8.47 8.59 8.10
N CYS A 33 9.10 7.43 7.93
CA CYS A 33 8.80 6.22 8.65
C CYS A 33 10.13 5.61 9.10
N ASN A 34 10.31 5.42 10.41
CA ASN A 34 11.54 4.90 10.98
C ASN A 34 11.47 3.40 11.29
N LEU A 35 10.56 2.66 10.68
CA LEU A 35 10.54 1.19 10.73
C LEU A 35 11.72 0.55 9.99
N GLY A 36 12.38 1.30 9.10
CA GLY A 36 13.65 0.89 8.52
C GLY A 36 13.60 -0.31 7.58
N CYS A 37 12.44 -0.64 6.98
CA CYS A 37 12.36 -1.66 5.95
C CYS A 37 13.42 -1.42 4.86
N GLU A 38 14.19 -2.46 4.50
CA GLU A 38 15.34 -2.31 3.61
C GLU A 38 14.95 -1.83 2.21
N TYR A 39 13.79 -2.23 1.74
CA TYR A 39 13.25 -1.87 0.43
C TYR A 39 12.48 -0.55 0.40
N CYS A 40 12.27 0.13 1.53
CA CYS A 40 11.44 1.32 1.59
C CYS A 40 12.18 2.56 1.06
N TYR A 41 11.60 3.26 0.10
CA TYR A 41 12.20 4.46 -0.49
C TYR A 41 12.40 5.59 0.53
N LEU A 42 11.57 5.68 1.57
CA LEU A 42 11.70 6.69 2.63
C LEU A 42 13.04 6.59 3.38
N ARG A 43 13.58 5.38 3.50
CA ARG A 43 14.90 5.15 4.12
C ARG A 43 16.04 5.82 3.36
N TYR A 44 15.91 5.95 2.04
CA TYR A 44 16.92 6.48 1.12
C TYR A 44 16.62 7.88 0.62
N SER A 45 15.46 8.43 1.01
CA SER A 45 15.06 9.78 0.66
C SER A 45 15.73 10.83 1.54
N LYS A 46 15.61 12.10 1.14
CA LYS A 46 16.02 13.26 1.95
C LYS A 46 15.05 13.59 3.09
N ALA A 47 14.03 12.76 3.33
CA ALA A 47 13.08 12.94 4.42
C ALA A 47 13.79 12.93 5.79
N PRO A 48 13.21 13.54 6.82
CA PRO A 48 13.74 13.49 8.18
C PRO A 48 14.00 12.08 8.65
N LYS A 49 15.06 11.86 9.42
CA LYS A 49 15.38 10.52 9.98
C LYS A 49 14.37 10.04 11.03
N LYS A 50 13.69 10.98 11.69
CA LYS A 50 12.61 10.72 12.65
C LYS A 50 11.29 11.16 12.05
N PRO A 51 10.20 10.42 12.29
CA PRO A 51 8.87 10.83 11.84
C PRO A 51 8.51 12.22 12.39
N VAL A 52 7.95 13.05 11.53
CA VAL A 52 7.47 14.38 11.88
C VAL A 52 5.99 14.45 11.55
N LEU A 53 5.17 14.68 12.57
CA LEU A 53 3.75 14.95 12.40
C LEU A 53 3.53 16.40 11.97
N TYR A 54 2.61 16.60 11.05
CA TYR A 54 2.16 17.94 10.67
C TYR A 54 0.99 18.36 11.55
N ASN A 55 0.95 19.63 11.93
CA ASN A 55 -0.19 20.17 12.65
C ASN A 55 -1.29 20.53 11.65
N LEU A 56 -2.19 19.61 11.38
CA LEU A 56 -3.27 19.75 10.40
C LEU A 56 -4.26 20.88 10.77
N LEU A 57 -4.45 21.13 12.07
CA LEU A 57 -5.36 22.16 12.55
C LEU A 57 -4.81 23.57 12.37
N LYS A 58 -3.49 23.72 12.34
CA LYS A 58 -2.79 25.01 12.08
C LYS A 58 -2.43 25.21 10.61
N GLY A 59 -2.65 24.20 9.78
CA GLY A 59 -2.39 24.23 8.36
C GLY A 59 -3.67 24.49 7.57
N ASN A 60 -3.52 24.50 6.26
CA ASN A 60 -4.60 24.69 5.29
C ASN A 60 -5.27 23.35 4.85
N PHE A 61 -5.12 22.27 5.61
CA PHE A 61 -5.67 20.95 5.25
C PHE A 61 -7.17 20.99 4.99
N SER A 62 -7.93 21.63 5.88
CA SER A 62 -9.39 21.78 5.73
C SER A 62 -9.76 22.54 4.46
N GLU A 63 -9.00 23.58 4.12
CA GLU A 63 -9.19 24.39 2.91
C GLU A 63 -8.85 23.59 1.65
N GLU A 64 -7.77 22.81 1.66
CA GLU A 64 -7.38 21.95 0.53
C GLU A 64 -8.45 20.90 0.23
N ILE A 65 -9.02 20.25 1.26
CA ILE A 65 -10.14 19.31 1.10
C ILE A 65 -11.38 20.02 0.56
N GLU A 66 -11.69 21.23 1.06
CA GLU A 66 -12.81 22.01 0.59
C GLU A 66 -12.67 22.41 -0.89
N ILE A 67 -11.50 22.87 -1.30
CA ILE A 67 -11.19 23.20 -2.70
C ILE A 67 -11.31 21.95 -3.58
N LEU A 68 -10.76 20.81 -3.14
CA LEU A 68 -10.84 19.56 -3.87
C LEU A 68 -12.29 19.13 -4.12
N PHE A 69 -13.13 19.16 -3.09
CA PHE A 69 -14.52 18.72 -3.21
C PHE A 69 -15.40 19.72 -3.97
N SER A 70 -15.21 21.02 -3.75
CA SER A 70 -15.97 22.05 -4.47
C SER A 70 -15.65 22.12 -5.96
N SER A 71 -14.38 21.92 -6.34
CA SER A 71 -13.95 21.91 -7.74
C SER A 71 -14.42 20.68 -8.51
N SER A 72 -14.78 19.60 -7.81
CA SER A 72 -15.24 18.34 -8.38
C SER A 72 -16.77 18.25 -8.52
N SER A 73 -17.49 19.35 -8.24
CA SER A 73 -18.95 19.41 -8.32
C SER A 73 -19.45 19.17 -9.75
N GLY A 74 -19.71 17.91 -10.08
CA GLY A 74 -20.29 17.49 -11.35
C GLY A 74 -19.68 16.23 -11.97
N MET A 75 -18.43 15.87 -11.71
CA MET A 75 -17.75 14.75 -12.39
C MET A 75 -17.24 13.64 -11.48
N GLU A 76 -16.62 13.94 -10.36
CA GLU A 76 -16.06 12.92 -9.46
C GLU A 76 -16.72 13.02 -8.09
N LYS A 77 -17.57 12.03 -7.77
CA LYS A 77 -18.27 11.98 -6.47
C LYS A 77 -17.58 11.06 -5.46
N ASN A 78 -16.55 10.33 -5.88
CA ASN A 78 -15.84 9.35 -5.06
C ASN A 78 -14.35 9.68 -5.01
N PHE A 79 -13.80 9.80 -3.81
CA PHE A 79 -12.37 10.07 -3.57
C PHE A 79 -11.73 8.93 -2.79
N TYR A 80 -10.53 8.54 -3.18
CA TYR A 80 -9.73 7.56 -2.46
C TYR A 80 -8.46 8.20 -1.93
N PHE A 81 -8.29 8.21 -0.61
CA PHE A 81 -7.17 8.82 0.09
C PHE A 81 -6.27 7.76 0.70
N ASN A 82 -5.00 7.78 0.33
CA ASN A 82 -3.95 6.97 0.92
C ASN A 82 -3.24 7.78 2.01
N ALA A 83 -3.40 7.40 3.26
CA ALA A 83 -2.73 8.03 4.40
C ALA A 83 -1.41 7.33 4.78
N GLY A 84 -1.02 6.29 4.08
CA GLY A 84 0.16 5.46 4.38
C GLY A 84 1.35 5.62 3.42
N GLU A 85 1.36 6.63 2.54
CA GLU A 85 2.43 6.78 1.55
C GLU A 85 3.69 7.42 2.15
N THR A 86 3.55 8.49 2.91
CA THR A 86 4.67 9.25 3.46
C THR A 86 5.12 8.80 4.85
N THR A 87 4.37 7.90 5.47
CA THR A 87 4.64 7.28 6.77
C THR A 87 3.85 5.97 6.91
N ASP A 88 4.09 5.17 7.95
CA ASP A 88 3.16 4.12 8.35
C ASP A 88 1.99 4.78 9.08
N SER A 89 0.75 4.49 8.66
CA SER A 89 -0.45 5.16 9.19
C SER A 89 -0.65 4.96 10.69
N LEU A 90 -0.23 3.81 11.21
CA LEU A 90 -0.38 3.46 12.62
C LEU A 90 0.97 3.29 13.32
N LEU A 91 1.98 4.07 12.93
CA LEU A 91 3.33 3.98 13.48
C LEU A 91 3.37 4.16 15.00
N THR A 92 2.57 5.08 15.55
CA THR A 92 2.40 5.32 17.00
C THR A 92 0.96 5.75 17.30
N MET A 93 0.57 5.79 18.58
CA MET A 93 -0.74 6.30 19.00
C MET A 93 -0.93 7.78 18.65
N VAL A 94 0.14 8.60 18.71
CA VAL A 94 0.07 10.01 18.31
C VAL A 94 -0.21 10.16 16.80
N HIS A 95 0.32 9.26 15.96
CA HIS A 95 -0.06 9.21 14.53
C HIS A 95 -1.55 8.95 14.37
N PHE A 96 -2.10 8.04 15.17
CA PHE A 96 -3.51 7.73 15.11
C PHE A 96 -4.39 8.93 15.53
N GLU A 97 -4.03 9.66 16.56
CA GLU A 97 -4.77 10.85 17.00
C GLU A 97 -4.82 11.93 15.90
N GLU A 98 -3.73 12.15 15.18
CA GLU A 98 -3.71 13.09 14.05
C GLU A 98 -4.53 12.56 12.85
N LEU A 99 -4.44 11.26 12.55
CA LEU A 99 -5.29 10.62 11.54
C LEU A 99 -6.78 10.76 11.88
N TYR A 100 -7.14 10.61 13.15
CA TYR A 100 -8.51 10.76 13.61
C TYR A 100 -9.07 12.14 13.28
N LYS A 101 -8.32 13.19 13.65
CA LYS A 101 -8.69 14.58 13.35
C LYS A 101 -8.86 14.79 11.84
N MET A 102 -7.98 14.23 11.04
CA MET A 102 -8.04 14.29 9.59
C MET A 102 -9.30 13.62 9.04
N ILE A 103 -9.63 12.42 9.54
CA ILE A 103 -10.83 11.69 9.14
C ILE A 103 -12.10 12.51 9.44
N GLU A 104 -12.16 13.16 10.61
CA GLU A 104 -13.31 14.01 10.98
C GLU A 104 -13.45 15.23 10.05
N ILE A 105 -12.36 15.89 9.69
CA ILE A 105 -12.37 17.01 8.73
C ILE A 105 -12.88 16.54 7.35
N ILE A 106 -12.35 15.41 6.86
CA ILE A 106 -12.80 14.86 5.57
C ILE A 106 -14.27 14.51 5.63
N ARG A 107 -14.74 13.88 6.70
CA ARG A 107 -16.14 13.48 6.89
C ARG A 107 -17.09 14.66 6.88
N GLU A 108 -16.75 15.72 7.61
CA GLU A 108 -17.54 16.95 7.65
C GLU A 108 -17.68 17.55 6.23
N LYS A 109 -16.55 17.69 5.51
CA LYS A 109 -16.54 18.24 4.17
C LYS A 109 -17.24 17.31 3.16
N ALA A 110 -17.07 16.00 3.28
CA ALA A 110 -17.74 15.03 2.42
C ALA A 110 -19.26 15.13 2.50
N LYS A 111 -19.81 15.30 3.71
CA LYS A 111 -21.24 15.55 3.92
C LYS A 111 -21.68 16.87 3.28
N LYS A 112 -20.92 17.95 3.51
CA LYS A 112 -21.21 19.28 2.97
C LYS A 112 -21.30 19.27 1.44
N TYR A 113 -20.40 18.56 0.77
CA TYR A 113 -20.30 18.53 -0.70
C TYR A 113 -20.99 17.32 -1.34
N ASN A 114 -21.64 16.46 -0.55
CA ASN A 114 -22.31 15.23 -1.01
C ASN A 114 -21.40 14.33 -1.86
N VAL A 115 -20.19 14.09 -1.37
CA VAL A 115 -19.19 13.20 -1.98
C VAL A 115 -18.93 11.99 -1.10
N LYS A 116 -18.42 10.89 -1.68
CA LYS A 116 -18.00 9.69 -0.94
C LYS A 116 -16.48 9.64 -0.86
N CYS A 117 -15.98 9.34 0.32
CA CYS A 117 -14.55 9.26 0.60
C CYS A 117 -14.16 7.89 1.13
N PHE A 118 -13.06 7.37 0.63
CA PHE A 118 -12.40 6.16 1.11
C PHE A 118 -11.04 6.56 1.67
N ILE A 119 -10.76 6.24 2.93
CA ILE A 119 -9.52 6.60 3.60
C ILE A 119 -8.77 5.34 3.97
N GLU A 120 -7.68 5.05 3.28
CA GLU A 120 -6.83 3.89 3.52
C GLU A 120 -5.80 4.17 4.60
N LEU A 121 -5.84 3.39 5.67
CA LEU A 121 -4.84 3.33 6.73
C LEU A 121 -3.92 2.15 6.47
N ARG A 122 -2.73 2.40 5.93
CA ARG A 122 -1.77 1.35 5.55
C ARG A 122 -0.70 1.18 6.62
N THR A 123 -0.53 -0.04 7.14
CA THR A 123 0.41 -0.31 8.23
C THR A 123 1.10 -1.66 8.14
N LYS A 124 2.26 -1.76 8.81
CA LYS A 124 3.01 -2.99 9.12
C LYS A 124 3.09 -3.26 10.63
N THR A 125 2.49 -2.39 11.44
CA THR A 125 2.49 -2.54 12.90
C THR A 125 1.27 -3.28 13.40
N GLU A 126 1.29 -3.71 14.65
CA GLU A 126 0.12 -4.29 15.34
C GLU A 126 -0.68 -3.26 16.14
N ASN A 127 -0.43 -1.97 15.93
CA ASN A 127 -1.04 -0.93 16.74
C ASN A 127 -2.56 -0.82 16.57
N ILE A 128 -3.14 -1.49 15.58
CA ILE A 128 -4.61 -1.61 15.44
C ILE A 128 -5.27 -2.13 16.72
N PHE A 129 -4.63 -3.03 17.46
CA PHE A 129 -5.16 -3.58 18.72
C PHE A 129 -5.17 -2.58 19.89
N LYS A 130 -4.40 -1.49 19.77
CA LYS A 130 -4.34 -0.43 20.79
C LYS A 130 -5.36 0.68 20.53
N ILE A 131 -5.90 0.71 19.32
CA ILE A 131 -6.90 1.68 18.91
C ILE A 131 -8.24 1.13 19.40
N GLY A 132 -8.83 1.79 20.37
CA GLY A 132 -10.22 1.52 20.75
C GLY A 132 -11.16 1.68 19.54
N LYS A 133 -12.46 1.85 19.73
CA LYS A 133 -13.37 2.06 18.60
C LYS A 133 -12.83 3.16 17.69
N ILE A 134 -12.28 2.78 16.52
CA ILE A 134 -12.02 3.72 15.44
C ILE A 134 -13.38 4.34 15.12
N PRO A 135 -13.49 5.65 15.03
CA PRO A 135 -14.74 6.26 14.60
C PRO A 135 -14.95 5.87 13.15
N ILE A 136 -15.96 5.11 13.06
CA ILE A 136 -16.20 4.22 11.98
C ILE A 136 -16.82 4.99 10.85
N SER A 137 -16.58 4.47 9.68
CA SER A 137 -17.28 4.65 8.45
C SER A 137 -18.74 5.08 8.65
N ASP A 138 -19.11 6.17 8.03
CA ASP A 138 -20.52 6.51 7.81
C ASP A 138 -20.85 6.39 6.32
N GLU A 139 -21.99 6.88 5.88
CA GLU A 139 -22.40 6.80 4.48
C GLU A 139 -21.48 7.63 3.55
N SER A 140 -20.93 8.73 4.05
CA SER A 140 -20.07 9.64 3.26
C SER A 140 -18.60 9.26 3.30
N THR A 141 -18.15 8.60 4.37
CA THR A 141 -16.71 8.32 4.58
C THR A 141 -16.51 6.91 5.08
N LYS A 142 -15.76 6.11 4.32
CA LYS A 142 -15.36 4.75 4.65
C LYS A 142 -13.89 4.69 5.01
N VAL A 143 -13.57 4.10 6.15
CA VAL A 143 -12.19 3.84 6.56
C VAL A 143 -11.82 2.41 6.19
N ILE A 144 -10.67 2.24 5.54
CA ILE A 144 -10.14 0.96 5.12
C ILE A 144 -8.86 0.68 5.90
N TYR A 145 -8.88 -0.33 6.75
CA TYR A 145 -7.65 -0.84 7.36
C TYR A 145 -6.93 -1.74 6.39
N THR A 146 -5.68 -1.41 6.09
CA THR A 146 -4.90 -2.16 5.10
C THR A 146 -3.59 -2.65 5.72
N ALA A 147 -3.41 -3.96 5.70
CA ALA A 147 -2.15 -4.57 6.09
C ALA A 147 -1.26 -4.83 4.86
N THR A 148 0.01 -4.40 4.96
CA THR A 148 1.03 -4.86 4.00
C THR A 148 1.53 -6.21 4.45
N LEU A 149 1.33 -7.24 3.63
CA LEU A 149 1.72 -8.61 3.93
C LEU A 149 2.87 -9.09 3.04
N ALA A 150 3.73 -9.90 3.60
CA ALA A 150 4.76 -10.65 2.90
C ALA A 150 4.97 -12.00 3.62
N PRO A 151 5.52 -13.04 2.96
CA PRO A 151 5.91 -14.27 3.63
C PRO A 151 6.83 -13.99 4.81
N GLN A 152 6.74 -14.81 5.88
CA GLN A 152 7.44 -14.56 7.13
C GLN A 152 8.97 -14.46 6.94
N ASN A 153 9.55 -15.29 6.09
CA ASN A 153 10.98 -15.24 5.75
C ASN A 153 11.41 -13.92 5.07
N VAL A 154 10.52 -13.30 4.31
CA VAL A 154 10.75 -11.97 3.70
C VAL A 154 10.70 -10.88 4.77
N ILE A 155 9.76 -10.97 5.71
CA ILE A 155 9.65 -10.04 6.84
C ILE A 155 10.93 -10.10 7.67
N GLU A 156 11.34 -11.29 8.11
CA GLU A 156 12.53 -11.50 8.93
C GLU A 156 13.82 -11.02 8.25
N LYS A 157 13.91 -11.16 6.94
CA LYS A 157 15.08 -10.74 6.18
C LYS A 157 15.17 -9.23 6.00
N PHE A 158 14.07 -8.57 5.60
CA PHE A 158 14.08 -7.19 5.09
C PHE A 158 13.35 -6.17 5.97
N GLU A 159 12.63 -6.61 7.01
CA GLU A 159 11.86 -5.77 7.91
C GLU A 159 12.26 -6.01 9.38
N LYS A 160 13.43 -5.51 9.78
CA LYS A 160 14.12 -5.91 11.03
C LYS A 160 13.73 -5.12 12.28
N ASP A 161 12.86 -4.10 12.19
CA ASP A 161 12.46 -3.32 13.36
C ASP A 161 11.47 -4.11 14.24
N ASN A 162 11.64 -4.07 15.55
CA ASN A 162 10.80 -4.80 16.50
C ASN A 162 9.36 -4.30 16.62
N ARG A 163 9.04 -3.13 16.06
CA ARG A 163 7.67 -2.59 15.97
C ARG A 163 6.91 -3.15 14.76
N ILE A 164 7.62 -3.77 13.84
CA ILE A 164 7.01 -4.43 12.69
C ILE A 164 6.42 -5.75 13.15
N ALA A 165 5.11 -5.90 12.96
CA ALA A 165 4.40 -7.10 13.35
C ALA A 165 4.80 -8.30 12.47
N PRO A 166 4.96 -9.51 13.03
CA PRO A 166 5.10 -10.72 12.25
C PRO A 166 3.84 -10.99 11.41
N LEU A 167 3.95 -11.82 10.37
CA LEU A 167 2.86 -12.08 9.42
C LEU A 167 1.54 -12.42 10.13
N GLN A 168 1.56 -13.36 11.07
CA GLN A 168 0.33 -13.79 11.75
C GLN A 168 -0.37 -12.62 12.47
N ARG A 169 0.38 -11.77 13.16
CA ARG A 169 -0.19 -10.60 13.85
C ARG A 169 -0.80 -9.57 12.90
N ARG A 170 -0.26 -9.43 11.68
CA ARG A 170 -0.86 -8.55 10.64
C ARG A 170 -2.18 -9.16 10.13
N ILE A 171 -2.25 -10.48 9.97
CA ILE A 171 -3.48 -11.19 9.60
C ILE A 171 -4.53 -11.07 10.71
N ASP A 172 -4.13 -11.25 11.97
CA ASP A 172 -5.02 -11.06 13.12
C ASP A 172 -5.52 -9.60 13.22
N GLY A 173 -4.67 -8.63 12.84
CA GLY A 173 -5.08 -7.23 12.73
C GLY A 173 -6.18 -6.98 11.70
N LEU A 174 -6.14 -7.69 10.55
CA LEU A 174 -7.23 -7.65 9.56
C LEU A 174 -8.53 -8.24 10.13
N ARG A 175 -8.46 -9.39 10.81
CA ARG A 175 -9.61 -10.01 11.48
C ARG A 175 -10.20 -9.09 12.54
N TYR A 176 -9.36 -8.47 13.36
CA TYR A 176 -9.79 -7.49 14.36
C TYR A 176 -10.46 -6.28 13.71
N ALA A 177 -9.89 -5.73 12.64
CA ALA A 177 -10.50 -4.61 11.91
C ALA A 177 -11.90 -4.99 11.36
N LEU A 178 -12.04 -6.20 10.79
CA LEU A 178 -13.34 -6.74 10.36
C LEU A 178 -14.34 -6.84 11.53
N SER A 179 -13.92 -7.33 12.68
CA SER A 179 -14.78 -7.42 13.87
C SER A 179 -15.21 -6.05 14.39
N CYS A 180 -14.45 -5.00 14.09
CA CYS A 180 -14.80 -3.61 14.37
C CYS A 180 -15.70 -2.98 13.30
N GLY A 181 -16.10 -3.72 12.24
CA GLY A 181 -16.94 -3.21 11.13
C GLY A 181 -16.20 -2.35 10.11
N LEU A 182 -14.86 -2.37 10.09
CA LEU A 182 -14.07 -1.67 9.09
C LEU A 182 -14.04 -2.43 7.75
N LEU A 183 -13.88 -1.69 6.67
CA LEU A 183 -13.39 -2.28 5.43
C LEU A 183 -11.93 -2.68 5.60
N VAL A 184 -11.51 -3.78 4.95
CA VAL A 184 -10.12 -4.21 5.00
C VAL A 184 -9.52 -4.40 3.62
N GLY A 185 -8.23 -4.15 3.49
CA GLY A 185 -7.45 -4.37 2.28
C GLY A 185 -6.15 -5.13 2.55
N ILE A 186 -5.68 -5.86 1.57
CA ILE A 186 -4.39 -6.53 1.60
C ILE A 186 -3.49 -5.96 0.52
N ARG A 187 -2.26 -5.63 0.89
CA ARG A 187 -1.20 -5.15 -0.02
C ARG A 187 -0.03 -6.12 0.01
N LEU A 188 0.18 -6.87 -1.07
CA LEU A 188 1.42 -7.59 -1.32
C LEU A 188 2.37 -6.63 -2.04
N GLU A 189 2.88 -5.65 -1.30
CA GLU A 189 3.64 -4.50 -1.80
C GLU A 189 4.84 -4.18 -0.89
N PRO A 190 6.04 -4.60 -1.29
CA PRO A 190 6.38 -5.28 -2.54
C PRO A 190 6.36 -6.81 -2.44
N ILE A 191 6.08 -7.48 -3.55
CA ILE A 191 6.45 -8.88 -3.76
C ILE A 191 7.95 -8.91 -4.04
N ILE A 192 8.71 -9.59 -3.17
CA ILE A 192 10.16 -9.67 -3.24
C ILE A 192 10.58 -11.05 -3.71
N PHE A 193 11.48 -11.10 -4.70
CA PHE A 193 12.06 -12.33 -5.21
C PHE A 193 13.10 -12.86 -4.21
N TYR A 194 12.64 -13.73 -3.30
CA TYR A 194 13.42 -14.27 -2.21
C TYR A 194 12.85 -15.62 -1.72
N PRO A 195 13.68 -16.62 -1.37
CA PRO A 195 15.13 -16.64 -1.52
C PRO A 195 15.58 -16.75 -2.98
N ILE A 196 16.80 -16.31 -3.26
CA ILE A 196 17.47 -16.52 -4.54
C ILE A 196 18.39 -17.73 -4.36
N THR A 197 18.11 -18.85 -5.06
CA THR A 197 18.88 -20.10 -4.93
C THR A 197 20.10 -20.14 -5.85
N GLY A 198 20.18 -19.22 -6.81
CA GLY A 198 21.27 -19.07 -7.77
C GLY A 198 20.82 -18.27 -9.01
N LEU A 199 21.73 -18.12 -9.98
CA LEU A 199 21.54 -17.24 -11.13
C LEU A 199 21.43 -17.98 -12.47
N SER A 200 21.58 -19.32 -12.49
CA SER A 200 21.29 -20.11 -13.69
C SER A 200 19.78 -20.12 -13.97
N TYR A 201 19.40 -20.38 -15.21
CA TYR A 201 17.99 -20.47 -15.58
C TYR A 201 17.18 -21.45 -14.70
N LYS A 202 17.76 -22.61 -14.40
CA LYS A 202 17.13 -23.63 -13.51
C LYS A 202 16.93 -23.10 -12.09
N GLU A 203 17.92 -22.38 -11.55
CA GLU A 203 17.85 -21.82 -10.20
C GLU A 203 16.86 -20.65 -10.12
N ILE A 204 16.78 -19.82 -11.15
CA ILE A 204 15.76 -18.75 -11.23
C ILE A 204 14.35 -19.35 -11.29
N LEU A 205 14.14 -20.41 -12.07
CA LEU A 205 12.86 -21.14 -12.09
C LEU A 205 12.51 -21.71 -10.71
N ASN A 206 13.48 -22.36 -10.04
CA ASN A 206 13.28 -22.91 -8.70
C ASN A 206 12.94 -21.80 -7.69
N SER A 207 13.68 -20.69 -7.69
CA SER A 207 13.39 -19.54 -6.84
C SER A 207 12.00 -18.95 -7.10
N THR A 208 11.54 -18.93 -8.37
CA THR A 208 10.19 -18.49 -8.75
C THR A 208 9.13 -19.41 -8.16
N GLN A 209 9.33 -20.74 -8.20
CA GLN A 209 8.39 -21.70 -7.60
C GLN A 209 8.31 -21.54 -6.08
N ILE A 210 9.45 -21.38 -5.41
CA ILE A 210 9.48 -21.14 -3.97
C ILE A 210 8.72 -19.86 -3.61
N LEU A 211 8.98 -18.76 -4.33
CA LEU A 211 8.27 -17.49 -4.15
C LEU A 211 6.76 -17.69 -4.29
N LEU A 212 6.32 -18.30 -5.38
CA LEU A 212 4.89 -18.51 -5.67
C LEU A 212 4.23 -19.39 -4.60
N THR A 213 4.90 -20.45 -4.16
CA THR A 213 4.41 -21.33 -3.08
C THR A 213 4.20 -20.53 -1.80
N ASN A 214 5.17 -19.70 -1.40
CA ASN A 214 5.08 -18.89 -0.18
C ASN A 214 3.96 -17.85 -0.25
N TYR A 215 3.79 -17.15 -1.38
CA TYR A 215 2.73 -16.16 -1.52
C TYR A 215 1.33 -16.80 -1.66
N LYS A 216 1.22 -17.97 -2.31
CA LYS A 216 -0.04 -18.74 -2.36
C LYS A 216 -0.44 -19.24 -0.96
N ALA A 217 0.52 -19.73 -0.17
CA ALA A 217 0.29 -20.13 1.22
C ALA A 217 -0.15 -18.94 2.10
N LEU A 218 0.48 -17.77 1.93
CA LEU A 218 0.07 -16.53 2.59
C LEU A 218 -1.39 -16.17 2.24
N LEU A 219 -1.76 -16.16 0.96
CA LEU A 219 -3.13 -15.89 0.54
C LEU A 219 -4.12 -16.91 1.12
N HIS A 220 -3.73 -18.18 1.19
CA HIS A 220 -4.55 -19.23 1.80
C HIS A 220 -4.79 -18.95 3.29
N SER A 221 -3.78 -18.51 4.04
CA SER A 221 -3.92 -18.16 5.47
C SER A 221 -4.83 -16.95 5.74
N CYS A 222 -5.11 -16.15 4.70
CA CYS A 222 -6.02 -15.01 4.75
C CYS A 222 -7.42 -15.32 4.19
N LYS A 223 -7.75 -16.59 3.90
CA LYS A 223 -8.97 -16.94 3.15
C LYS A 223 -10.23 -16.37 3.81
N ASP A 224 -10.36 -16.48 5.12
CA ASP A 224 -11.48 -15.93 5.90
C ASP A 224 -11.62 -14.41 5.75
N VAL A 225 -10.48 -13.69 5.72
CA VAL A 225 -10.45 -12.24 5.47
C VAL A 225 -10.85 -11.93 4.03
N LEU A 226 -10.31 -12.67 3.07
CA LEU A 226 -10.57 -12.49 1.64
C LEU A 226 -12.04 -12.75 1.29
N ASP A 227 -12.68 -13.71 1.94
CA ASP A 227 -14.09 -14.07 1.70
C ASP A 227 -15.07 -13.15 2.45
N SER A 228 -14.60 -12.20 3.26
CA SER A 228 -15.46 -11.26 3.97
C SER A 228 -16.15 -10.28 3.02
N GLU A 229 -17.42 -9.96 3.28
CA GLU A 229 -18.16 -8.91 2.57
C GLU A 229 -17.48 -7.54 2.70
N ASN A 230 -16.86 -7.28 3.87
CA ASN A 230 -16.11 -6.05 4.14
C ASN A 230 -14.69 -6.06 3.56
N PHE A 231 -14.32 -7.06 2.75
CA PHE A 231 -13.06 -7.04 2.03
C PHE A 231 -13.13 -6.06 0.87
N HIS A 232 -12.27 -5.03 0.89
CA HIS A 232 -12.24 -3.97 -0.12
C HIS A 232 -11.37 -4.33 -1.32
N SER A 233 -10.09 -4.62 -1.11
CA SER A 233 -9.13 -4.78 -2.21
C SER A 233 -7.91 -5.64 -1.88
N LEU A 234 -7.45 -6.37 -2.91
CA LEU A 234 -6.17 -7.08 -2.93
C LEU A 234 -5.27 -6.45 -3.98
N ALA A 235 -4.12 -5.93 -3.58
CA ALA A 235 -3.20 -5.32 -4.52
C ALA A 235 -1.84 -6.02 -4.54
N PHE A 236 -1.32 -6.21 -5.74
CA PHE A 236 -0.01 -6.79 -6.03
C PHE A 236 0.92 -5.75 -6.63
N SER A 237 2.13 -5.64 -6.12
CA SER A 237 3.21 -4.89 -6.74
C SER A 237 4.54 -5.60 -6.48
N THR A 238 5.29 -5.92 -7.52
CA THR A 238 6.66 -6.41 -7.35
C THR A 238 7.59 -5.28 -6.91
N LEU A 239 8.76 -5.64 -6.39
CA LEU A 239 9.76 -4.68 -5.91
C LEU A 239 10.10 -3.62 -6.95
N ARG A 240 10.13 -2.36 -6.51
CA ARG A 240 10.53 -1.19 -7.27
C ARG A 240 11.56 -0.40 -6.47
N LEU A 241 12.67 -0.04 -7.09
CA LEU A 241 13.73 0.72 -6.45
C LEU A 241 13.98 2.01 -7.23
N THR A 242 14.12 3.14 -6.55
CA THR A 242 14.61 4.38 -7.19
C THR A 242 16.05 4.17 -7.68
N LYS A 243 16.52 4.98 -8.61
CA LYS A 243 17.93 4.90 -9.09
C LYS A 243 18.94 4.99 -7.95
N GLU A 244 18.73 5.94 -7.05
CA GLU A 244 19.58 6.15 -5.87
C GLU A 244 19.55 4.93 -4.94
N GLN A 245 18.36 4.44 -4.63
CA GLN A 245 18.15 3.27 -3.78
C GLN A 245 18.82 2.01 -4.37
N TYR A 246 18.60 1.75 -5.66
CA TYR A 246 19.23 0.62 -6.35
C TYR A 246 20.76 0.69 -6.28
N ARG A 247 21.36 1.87 -6.54
CA ARG A 247 22.80 2.08 -6.44
C ARG A 247 23.32 1.76 -5.04
N ILE A 248 22.71 2.34 -3.99
CA ILE A 248 23.13 2.13 -2.61
C ILE A 248 23.00 0.66 -2.19
N LEU A 249 21.91 -0.01 -2.57
CA LEU A 249 21.68 -1.41 -2.24
C LEU A 249 22.64 -2.34 -2.98
N LYS A 250 22.92 -2.05 -4.26
CA LYS A 250 23.88 -2.80 -5.07
C LYS A 250 25.29 -2.70 -4.51
N ASP A 251 25.74 -1.48 -4.13
CA ASP A 251 27.05 -1.25 -3.54
C ASP A 251 27.21 -1.99 -2.20
N LYS A 252 26.12 -2.26 -1.49
CA LYS A 252 26.07 -3.06 -0.25
C LYS A 252 25.93 -4.56 -0.47
N GLY A 253 25.83 -5.03 -1.69
CA GLY A 253 25.57 -6.44 -2.00
C GLY A 253 24.21 -6.95 -1.50
N SER A 254 23.18 -6.08 -1.46
CA SER A 254 21.84 -6.47 -0.99
C SER A 254 21.18 -7.46 -1.94
N GLU A 255 20.58 -8.50 -1.39
CA GLU A 255 19.77 -9.49 -2.13
C GLU A 255 18.50 -8.90 -2.77
N LEU A 256 18.13 -7.66 -2.44
CA LEU A 256 17.07 -6.93 -3.12
C LEU A 256 17.45 -6.55 -4.56
N CYS A 257 18.74 -6.45 -4.87
CA CYS A 257 19.26 -6.14 -6.20
C CYS A 257 19.39 -7.41 -7.04
N PHE A 258 18.26 -7.96 -7.45
CA PHE A 258 18.23 -9.10 -8.35
C PHE A 258 18.86 -8.74 -9.72
N PRO A 259 19.68 -9.62 -10.35
CA PRO A 259 20.36 -9.32 -11.61
C PRO A 259 19.43 -8.97 -12.78
N GLU A 260 18.22 -9.51 -12.78
CA GLU A 260 17.19 -9.26 -13.80
C GLU A 260 16.32 -8.03 -13.47
N MET A 261 16.92 -6.96 -12.93
CA MET A 261 16.26 -5.68 -12.72
C MET A 261 16.68 -4.66 -13.77
N PHE A 262 15.72 -3.99 -14.36
CA PHE A 262 15.92 -3.01 -15.43
C PHE A 262 15.32 -1.66 -15.05
N LEU A 263 15.98 -0.59 -15.48
CA LEU A 263 15.45 0.77 -15.36
C LEU A 263 14.26 0.94 -16.31
N CYS A 264 13.10 1.25 -15.76
CA CYS A 264 11.86 1.43 -16.51
C CYS A 264 11.56 2.92 -16.79
N PRO A 265 10.60 3.24 -17.70
CA PRO A 265 10.25 4.62 -18.09
C PRO A 265 9.83 5.53 -16.93
N ASP A 266 9.27 4.96 -15.84
CA ASP A 266 8.92 5.68 -14.60
C ASP A 266 10.14 6.02 -13.72
N GLY A 267 11.36 5.74 -14.19
CA GLY A 267 12.61 6.00 -13.48
C GLY A 267 12.90 5.04 -12.32
N LYS A 268 12.20 3.90 -12.23
CA LYS A 268 12.41 2.88 -11.20
C LYS A 268 13.09 1.63 -11.80
N TYR A 269 13.94 0.97 -11.01
CA TYR A 269 14.40 -0.38 -11.30
C TYR A 269 13.31 -1.37 -10.89
N ARG A 270 12.99 -2.31 -11.76
CA ARG A 270 11.97 -3.35 -11.60
C ARG A 270 12.49 -4.68 -12.12
N TYR A 271 11.96 -5.79 -11.65
CA TYR A 271 12.21 -7.09 -12.28
C TYR A 271 11.84 -7.06 -13.76
N SER A 272 12.48 -7.90 -14.57
CA SER A 272 12.18 -8.04 -15.98
C SER A 272 10.68 -8.29 -16.22
N ARG A 273 10.18 -7.87 -17.40
CA ARG A 273 8.76 -8.05 -17.75
C ARG A 273 8.30 -9.52 -17.64
N PRO A 274 9.06 -10.51 -18.16
CA PRO A 274 8.65 -11.93 -18.04
C PRO A 274 8.46 -12.36 -16.57
N ILE A 275 9.38 -12.01 -15.68
CA ILE A 275 9.30 -12.36 -14.25
C ILE A 275 8.06 -11.74 -13.62
N ARG A 276 7.81 -10.45 -13.82
CA ARG A 276 6.64 -9.77 -13.28
C ARG A 276 5.33 -10.38 -13.77
N VAL A 277 5.21 -10.60 -15.09
CA VAL A 277 4.03 -11.20 -15.69
C VAL A 277 3.79 -12.61 -15.17
N THR A 278 4.85 -13.42 -15.02
CA THR A 278 4.74 -14.78 -14.47
C THR A 278 4.20 -14.74 -13.04
N ILE A 279 4.81 -13.93 -12.17
CA ILE A 279 4.38 -13.81 -10.77
C ILE A 279 2.91 -13.40 -10.69
N TYR A 280 2.52 -12.34 -11.40
CA TYR A 280 1.14 -11.85 -11.34
C TYR A 280 0.14 -12.85 -11.92
N LYS A 281 0.42 -13.45 -13.08
CA LYS A 281 -0.47 -14.48 -13.68
C LYS A 281 -0.72 -15.64 -12.74
N GLU A 282 0.34 -16.16 -12.12
CA GLU A 282 0.23 -17.29 -11.23
C GLU A 282 -0.58 -16.96 -9.97
N LEU A 283 -0.41 -15.77 -9.38
CA LEU A 283 -1.19 -15.33 -8.24
C LEU A 283 -2.66 -15.05 -8.64
N ILE A 284 -2.88 -14.42 -9.79
CA ILE A 284 -4.24 -14.18 -10.32
C ILE A 284 -4.94 -15.49 -10.64
N ASN A 285 -4.26 -16.48 -11.24
CA ASN A 285 -4.83 -17.79 -11.49
C ASN A 285 -5.20 -18.53 -10.19
N TYR A 286 -4.34 -18.39 -9.16
CA TYR A 286 -4.65 -18.92 -7.83
C TYR A 286 -5.93 -18.29 -7.27
N ILE A 287 -6.06 -16.96 -7.32
CA ILE A 287 -7.28 -16.26 -6.89
C ILE A 287 -8.49 -16.69 -7.70
N LYS A 288 -8.37 -16.82 -9.03
CA LYS A 288 -9.48 -17.31 -9.88
C LYS A 288 -9.96 -18.69 -9.48
N SER A 289 -9.06 -19.57 -9.06
CA SER A 289 -9.41 -20.95 -8.68
C SER A 289 -9.94 -21.08 -7.25
N THR A 290 -9.54 -20.20 -6.33
CA THR A 290 -9.88 -20.33 -4.89
C THR A 290 -10.94 -19.35 -4.42
N SER A 291 -11.03 -18.18 -5.05
CA SER A 291 -11.91 -17.07 -4.64
C SER A 291 -12.23 -16.18 -5.86
N PRO A 292 -12.94 -16.69 -6.88
CA PRO A 292 -13.14 -16.01 -8.19
C PRO A 292 -13.81 -14.65 -8.06
N GLN A 293 -14.64 -14.42 -7.03
CA GLN A 293 -15.30 -13.15 -6.73
C GLN A 293 -14.28 -12.02 -6.46
N LEU A 294 -13.07 -12.35 -6.02
CA LEU A 294 -12.03 -11.37 -5.70
C LEU A 294 -11.33 -10.79 -6.94
N ILE A 295 -11.51 -11.37 -8.11
CA ILE A 295 -10.89 -10.83 -9.35
C ILE A 295 -11.33 -9.38 -9.59
N ASN A 296 -12.56 -9.06 -9.24
CA ASN A 296 -13.07 -7.70 -9.35
C ASN A 296 -12.48 -6.74 -8.30
N LYS A 297 -11.94 -7.26 -7.20
CA LYS A 297 -11.28 -6.53 -6.11
C LYS A 297 -9.75 -6.64 -6.17
N THR A 298 -9.18 -7.28 -7.23
CA THR A 298 -7.73 -7.48 -7.41
C THR A 298 -7.14 -6.42 -8.33
N LEU A 299 -5.99 -5.86 -7.94
CA LEU A 299 -5.29 -4.76 -8.59
C LEU A 299 -3.80 -5.11 -8.80
N LEU A 300 -3.19 -4.49 -9.83
CA LEU A 300 -1.73 -4.43 -10.00
C LEU A 300 -1.27 -3.01 -9.71
N SER A 301 -0.91 -2.73 -8.46
CA SER A 301 -0.46 -1.38 -8.08
C SER A 301 0.87 -1.04 -8.75
N PHE A 302 0.95 0.21 -9.24
CA PHE A 302 2.16 0.76 -9.83
C PHE A 302 2.67 0.01 -11.06
N GLU A 303 1.81 -0.63 -11.81
CA GLU A 303 2.17 -1.34 -13.03
C GLU A 303 1.72 -0.62 -14.29
N PHE A 304 2.45 -0.90 -15.38
CA PHE A 304 2.15 -0.40 -16.70
C PHE A 304 0.92 -1.10 -17.27
N ASP A 305 0.18 -0.42 -18.13
CA ASP A 305 -1.03 -0.95 -18.80
C ASP A 305 -0.78 -2.29 -19.50
N TYR A 306 0.34 -2.42 -20.24
CA TYR A 306 0.72 -3.66 -20.92
C TYR A 306 0.96 -4.85 -19.97
N ILE A 307 1.22 -4.62 -18.68
CA ILE A 307 1.31 -5.70 -17.68
C ILE A 307 -0.10 -6.13 -17.26
N TRP A 308 -1.01 -5.18 -17.06
CA TRP A 308 -2.42 -5.47 -16.78
C TRP A 308 -3.03 -6.29 -17.91
N GLU A 309 -2.80 -5.87 -19.15
CA GLU A 309 -3.25 -6.58 -20.36
C GLU A 309 -2.66 -7.99 -20.43
N ALA A 310 -1.34 -8.14 -20.27
CA ALA A 310 -0.67 -9.45 -20.26
C ALA A 310 -1.23 -10.39 -19.19
N CYS A 311 -1.68 -9.87 -18.04
CA CYS A 311 -2.30 -10.62 -16.96
C CYS A 311 -3.80 -10.83 -17.15
N LYS A 312 -4.41 -10.34 -18.23
CA LYS A 312 -5.85 -10.39 -18.50
C LYS A 312 -6.68 -9.82 -17.33
N LEU A 313 -6.20 -8.74 -16.75
CA LEU A 313 -6.86 -8.02 -15.66
C LEU A 313 -7.29 -6.64 -16.19
N LYS A 314 -8.56 -6.29 -16.01
CA LYS A 314 -9.06 -4.97 -16.40
C LYS A 314 -8.54 -3.90 -15.44
N VAL A 315 -8.09 -2.77 -15.98
CA VAL A 315 -7.74 -1.59 -15.19
C VAL A 315 -8.99 -1.08 -14.47
N LYS A 316 -8.83 -0.75 -13.20
CA LYS A 316 -9.90 -0.25 -12.34
C LYS A 316 -9.36 0.86 -11.43
N LYS A 317 -10.21 1.81 -11.10
CA LYS A 317 -9.92 2.76 -10.04
C LYS A 317 -10.31 2.17 -8.68
N LEU A 318 -9.59 2.55 -7.63
CA LEU A 318 -9.85 2.11 -6.26
C LEU A 318 -11.24 2.54 -5.76
N THR A 319 -11.74 3.67 -6.24
CA THR A 319 -13.10 4.17 -5.94
C THR A 319 -14.22 3.31 -6.50
N ASN A 320 -13.93 2.38 -7.40
CA ASN A 320 -14.92 1.55 -8.12
C ASN A 320 -14.93 0.09 -7.64
N LEU A 321 -14.33 -0.21 -6.50
CA LEU A 321 -14.20 -1.57 -5.97
C LEU A 321 -15.29 -1.97 -4.96
N LEU A 322 -16.28 -1.17 -4.77
CA LEU A 322 -17.44 -1.43 -3.89
C LEU A 322 -18.57 -2.13 -4.61
#